data_e0a6ff840ecd85aa023c30da4b2897ce
#
_entry.id   e0a6ff840ecd85aa023c30da4b2897ce
#
_cell.length_a   1.000
_cell.length_b   1.000
_cell.length_c   1.000
_cell.angle_alpha   90.00
_cell.angle_beta   90.00
_cell.angle_gamma   90.00
#
_symmetry.space_group_name_H-M   'P 1'
#
loop_
_entity.id
_entity.type
_entity.pdbx_description
1 polymer ?
#
loop_
_entity_poly.entity_id
_entity_poly.type
_entity_poly.pdbx_seq_one_letter_code
_entity_poly.pdbx_strand_id
1 'polypeptide(L)'
;MSALRACTPLLLLLPLSAAAQVVERTDKQAHDQLPSRWSAGLAVVHRDSEYAGEGTRTRLLPNIAYDGDRFYLRGAAFGYRAYNDDRFELRAFVAGRLDGVDADDFGRAELAQRGVDRNLLEDRDDSVDVGAGASWKGAAGKLDLDARVDVTGTSDGYSIALDYSYPLTLGRTTLVPSIGAMRLSADMADYYYGTLDEEIARGVIAYRPGAATVPRASLTLIHPFAKRWALLGNLEYRALPDALQDSPLVEAGKDRSTSLFIGISRGF
;
A
#
# COMPACT_ATOMS: atom_id res chain seq x y z
N MET A 1 0.87 -18.77 -47.99
CA MET A 1 0.96 -19.20 -46.59
C MET A 1 1.56 -18.05 -45.80
N SER A 2 0.72 -17.18 -45.29
CA SER A 2 1.12 -15.93 -44.59
C SER A 2 1.02 -16.18 -43.09
N ALA A 3 2.18 -16.12 -42.41
CA ALA A 3 2.26 -16.23 -40.96
C ALA A 3 1.85 -14.89 -40.32
N LEU A 4 0.69 -14.84 -39.67
CA LEU A 4 0.32 -13.76 -38.75
C LEU A 4 1.26 -13.81 -37.54
N ARG A 5 2.14 -12.83 -37.42
CA ARG A 5 2.87 -12.57 -36.16
C ARG A 5 1.92 -11.88 -35.20
N ALA A 6 1.50 -12.60 -34.18
CA ALA A 6 0.79 -12.02 -33.02
C ALA A 6 1.77 -11.12 -32.26
N CYS A 7 1.52 -9.80 -32.31
CA CYS A 7 2.17 -8.83 -31.47
C CYS A 7 1.55 -8.92 -30.07
N THR A 8 2.20 -9.60 -29.14
CA THR A 8 1.83 -9.56 -27.72
C THR A 8 2.27 -8.22 -27.16
N PRO A 9 1.36 -7.37 -26.62
CA PRO A 9 1.78 -6.18 -25.93
C PRO A 9 2.45 -6.60 -24.63
N LEU A 10 3.76 -6.39 -24.54
CA LEU A 10 4.52 -6.47 -23.32
C LEU A 10 4.05 -5.31 -22.42
N LEU A 11 3.09 -5.56 -21.54
CA LEU A 11 2.81 -4.68 -20.42
C LEU A 11 4.06 -4.70 -19.55
N LEU A 12 4.83 -3.61 -19.58
CA LEU A 12 5.88 -3.32 -18.63
C LEU A 12 5.22 -3.12 -17.25
N LEU A 13 5.06 -4.20 -16.51
CA LEU A 13 4.77 -4.19 -15.07
C LEU A 13 6.08 -3.76 -14.38
N LEU A 14 6.26 -2.45 -14.23
CA LEU A 14 7.29 -1.92 -13.35
C LEU A 14 6.93 -2.28 -11.90
N PRO A 15 7.86 -2.73 -11.06
CA PRO A 15 7.59 -3.04 -9.67
C PRO A 15 7.09 -1.78 -8.93
N LEU A 16 5.84 -1.79 -8.53
CA LEU A 16 5.10 -0.69 -7.90
C LEU A 16 4.90 -0.97 -6.40
N SER A 17 6.00 -1.15 -5.66
CA SER A 17 5.98 -1.49 -4.22
C SER A 17 5.14 -0.51 -3.37
N ALA A 18 4.63 -0.97 -2.23
CA ALA A 18 3.93 -0.28 -1.09
C ALA A 18 3.26 1.10 -1.31
N ALA A 19 3.64 1.81 -2.36
CA ALA A 19 3.05 3.05 -2.82
C ALA A 19 1.58 2.89 -3.23
N ALA A 20 1.17 1.71 -3.70
CA ALA A 20 -0.19 1.47 -4.20
C ALA A 20 -1.26 1.64 -3.12
N GLN A 21 -1.01 1.17 -1.91
CA GLN A 21 -1.97 1.30 -0.81
C GLN A 21 -2.12 2.75 -0.33
N VAL A 22 -1.05 3.54 -0.35
CA VAL A 22 -1.10 4.98 -0.04
C VAL A 22 -1.87 5.72 -1.14
N VAL A 23 -1.61 5.42 -2.42
CA VAL A 23 -2.34 5.97 -3.57
C VAL A 23 -3.83 5.61 -3.46
N GLU A 24 -4.18 4.34 -3.26
CA GLU A 24 -5.57 3.87 -3.13
C GLU A 24 -6.33 4.62 -2.02
N ARG A 25 -5.71 4.77 -0.83
CA ARG A 25 -6.33 5.51 0.29
C ARG A 25 -6.45 6.99 0.01
N THR A 26 -5.43 7.60 -0.59
CA THR A 26 -5.46 9.02 -0.94
C THR A 26 -6.53 9.29 -1.99
N ASP A 27 -6.66 8.45 -3.02
CA ASP A 27 -7.70 8.56 -4.05
C ASP A 27 -9.09 8.37 -3.46
N LYS A 28 -9.27 7.43 -2.52
CA LYS A 28 -10.54 7.23 -1.80
C LYS A 28 -10.95 8.49 -1.02
N GLN A 29 -10.01 9.10 -0.29
CA GLN A 29 -10.26 10.32 0.47
C GLN A 29 -10.46 11.54 -0.45
N ALA A 30 -9.72 11.61 -1.55
CA ALA A 30 -9.87 12.67 -2.55
C ALA A 30 -11.22 12.61 -3.24
N HIS A 31 -11.70 11.43 -3.61
CA HIS A 31 -13.00 11.27 -4.25
C HIS A 31 -14.15 11.71 -3.35
N ASP A 32 -14.10 11.41 -2.06
CA ASP A 32 -15.09 11.90 -1.08
C ASP A 32 -15.22 13.45 -1.06
N GLN A 33 -14.23 14.17 -1.62
CA GLN A 33 -14.14 15.64 -1.62
C GLN A 33 -14.18 16.29 -3.04
N LEU A 34 -13.95 15.51 -4.09
CA LEU A 34 -13.87 16.02 -5.47
C LEU A 34 -14.93 15.33 -6.35
N PRO A 35 -15.93 16.07 -6.87
CA PRO A 35 -17.07 15.48 -7.56
C PRO A 35 -16.80 15.17 -9.04
N SER A 36 -15.76 14.41 -9.36
CA SER A 36 -15.49 13.97 -10.74
C SER A 36 -15.40 12.45 -10.82
N ARG A 37 -16.10 11.85 -11.81
CA ARG A 37 -16.09 10.39 -11.99
C ARG A 37 -14.73 9.85 -12.44
N TRP A 38 -14.02 10.60 -13.25
CA TRP A 38 -12.67 10.27 -13.71
C TRP A 38 -11.69 11.31 -13.22
N SER A 39 -10.54 10.85 -12.82
CA SER A 39 -9.39 11.72 -12.60
C SER A 39 -8.11 11.05 -13.11
N ALA A 40 -7.19 11.89 -13.61
CA ALA A 40 -5.87 11.45 -14.04
C ALA A 40 -4.83 12.49 -13.64
N GLY A 41 -3.65 12.02 -13.28
CA GLY A 41 -2.56 12.86 -12.81
C GLY A 41 -1.24 12.13 -12.70
N LEU A 42 -0.32 12.76 -12.01
CA LEU A 42 0.98 12.22 -11.67
C LEU A 42 1.22 12.40 -10.18
N ALA A 43 1.88 11.44 -9.58
CA ALA A 43 2.25 11.47 -8.18
C ALA A 43 3.70 11.02 -7.98
N VAL A 44 4.34 11.59 -6.98
CA VAL A 44 5.63 11.14 -6.45
C VAL A 44 5.36 10.51 -5.08
N VAL A 45 5.88 9.32 -4.87
CA VAL A 45 5.89 8.67 -3.56
C VAL A 45 7.33 8.55 -3.10
N HIS A 46 7.60 9.05 -1.91
CA HIS A 46 8.87 8.94 -1.22
C HIS A 46 8.65 8.14 0.05
N ARG A 47 9.36 7.01 0.20
CA ARG A 47 9.23 6.11 1.34
C ARG A 47 10.59 5.90 2.00
N ASP A 48 10.62 5.99 3.29
CA ASP A 48 11.70 5.53 4.14
C ASP A 48 11.44 4.05 4.48
N SER A 49 12.23 3.16 3.87
CA SER A 49 12.04 1.72 4.00
C SER A 49 12.45 1.23 5.37
N GLU A 50 11.79 0.20 5.84
CA GLU A 50 12.14 -0.54 7.05
C GLU A 50 13.24 -1.59 6.83
N TYR A 51 13.50 -1.99 5.60
CA TYR A 51 14.45 -3.07 5.28
C TYR A 51 15.90 -2.63 5.36
N ALA A 52 16.76 -3.55 5.79
CA ALA A 52 18.18 -3.32 6.06
C ALA A 52 18.92 -2.81 4.83
N GLY A 53 19.41 -1.58 4.90
CA GLY A 53 20.23 -0.92 3.86
C GLY A 53 19.47 -0.51 2.59
N GLU A 54 18.15 -0.72 2.50
CA GLU A 54 17.34 -0.25 1.37
C GLU A 54 17.22 1.28 1.35
N GLY A 55 17.22 1.91 2.52
CA GLY A 55 17.18 3.36 2.68
C GLY A 55 15.86 3.98 2.21
N THR A 56 15.94 5.00 1.34
CA THR A 56 14.76 5.71 0.85
C THR A 56 14.50 5.43 -0.62
N ARG A 57 13.23 5.17 -0.96
CA ARG A 57 12.76 5.00 -2.34
C ARG A 57 11.91 6.20 -2.78
N THR A 58 12.17 6.68 -3.98
CA THR A 58 11.33 7.70 -4.63
C THR A 58 10.85 7.18 -5.97
N ARG A 59 9.53 7.21 -6.17
CA ARG A 59 8.90 6.72 -7.42
C ARG A 59 7.94 7.75 -7.97
N LEU A 60 7.97 7.92 -9.29
CA LEU A 60 6.97 8.68 -10.05
C LEU A 60 5.93 7.69 -10.56
N LEU A 61 4.66 7.97 -10.27
CA LEU A 61 3.54 7.09 -10.61
C LEU A 61 2.47 7.86 -11.38
N PRO A 62 1.87 7.25 -12.42
CA PRO A 62 0.61 7.74 -12.94
C PRO A 62 -0.47 7.53 -11.86
N ASN A 63 -1.30 8.55 -11.64
CA ASN A 63 -2.45 8.46 -10.77
C ASN A 63 -3.72 8.53 -11.62
N ILE A 64 -4.39 7.41 -11.80
CA ILE A 64 -5.65 7.31 -12.55
C ILE A 64 -6.69 6.73 -11.61
N ALA A 65 -7.80 7.45 -11.44
CA ALA A 65 -8.91 6.99 -10.64
C ALA A 65 -10.24 7.12 -11.41
N TYR A 66 -11.10 6.16 -11.18
CA TYR A 66 -12.50 6.18 -11.60
C TYR A 66 -13.39 5.91 -10.39
N ASP A 67 -14.42 6.68 -10.24
CA ASP A 67 -15.38 6.51 -9.16
C ASP A 67 -16.81 6.64 -9.69
N GLY A 68 -17.39 5.51 -10.07
CA GLY A 68 -18.78 5.39 -10.50
C GLY A 68 -19.70 4.93 -9.37
N ASP A 69 -20.97 4.79 -9.68
CA ASP A 69 -21.99 4.44 -8.67
C ASP A 69 -21.75 3.05 -8.06
N ARG A 70 -21.34 2.08 -8.89
CA ARG A 70 -21.09 0.69 -8.48
C ARG A 70 -19.63 0.25 -8.61
N PHE A 71 -18.91 0.74 -9.61
CA PHE A 71 -17.53 0.34 -9.86
C PHE A 71 -16.59 1.50 -9.56
N TYR A 72 -15.40 1.16 -9.08
CA TYR A 72 -14.34 2.13 -8.89
C TYR A 72 -12.97 1.55 -9.27
N LEU A 73 -12.05 2.43 -9.65
CA LEU A 73 -10.62 2.17 -9.81
C LEU A 73 -9.86 3.22 -8.98
N ARG A 74 -8.98 2.79 -8.09
CA ARG A 74 -8.21 3.67 -7.21
C ARG A 74 -6.80 3.10 -7.04
N GLY A 75 -5.81 3.79 -7.61
CA GLY A 75 -4.47 3.23 -7.68
C GLY A 75 -4.46 1.86 -8.35
N ALA A 76 -3.98 0.84 -7.65
CA ALA A 76 -3.93 -0.56 -8.13
C ALA A 76 -5.17 -1.39 -7.73
N ALA A 77 -6.25 -0.76 -7.21
CA ALA A 77 -7.45 -1.46 -6.77
C ALA A 77 -8.62 -1.21 -7.71
N PHE A 78 -9.26 -2.29 -8.18
CA PHE A 78 -10.55 -2.25 -8.87
C PHE A 78 -11.62 -2.89 -7.99
N GLY A 79 -12.74 -2.20 -7.78
CA GLY A 79 -13.76 -2.69 -6.86
C GLY A 79 -15.19 -2.45 -7.32
N TYR A 80 -16.08 -3.17 -6.63
CA TYR A 80 -17.52 -3.13 -6.80
C TYR A 80 -18.19 -2.78 -5.46
N ARG A 81 -19.08 -1.78 -5.46
CA ARG A 81 -19.93 -1.43 -4.33
C ARG A 81 -21.21 -2.25 -4.37
N ALA A 82 -21.31 -3.23 -3.48
CA ALA A 82 -22.51 -4.03 -3.30
C ALA A 82 -23.65 -3.21 -2.68
N TYR A 83 -23.28 -2.32 -1.76
CA TYR A 83 -24.17 -1.37 -1.12
C TYR A 83 -23.47 -0.02 -0.95
N ASN A 84 -24.16 1.09 -1.18
CA ASN A 84 -23.63 2.43 -1.01
C ASN A 84 -24.77 3.42 -0.76
N ASP A 85 -24.78 4.02 0.44
CA ASP A 85 -25.63 5.15 0.78
C ASP A 85 -24.81 6.27 1.45
N ASP A 86 -25.46 7.30 1.95
CA ASP A 86 -24.78 8.46 2.57
C ASP A 86 -23.97 8.10 3.82
N ARG A 87 -24.29 6.99 4.47
CA ARG A 87 -23.69 6.58 5.75
C ARG A 87 -22.87 5.29 5.65
N PHE A 88 -23.25 4.39 4.77
CA PHE A 88 -22.70 3.04 4.74
C PHE A 88 -22.32 2.60 3.33
N GLU A 89 -21.13 2.01 3.18
CA GLU A 89 -20.65 1.38 1.95
C GLU A 89 -20.20 -0.04 2.25
N LEU A 90 -20.65 -1.01 1.44
CA LEU A 90 -20.07 -2.36 1.36
C LEU A 90 -19.48 -2.56 -0.01
N ARG A 91 -18.24 -3.07 -0.05
CA ARG A 91 -17.50 -3.26 -1.29
C ARG A 91 -16.75 -4.58 -1.32
N ALA A 92 -16.55 -5.09 -2.53
CA ALA A 92 -15.58 -6.14 -2.84
C ALA A 92 -14.57 -5.57 -3.84
N PHE A 93 -13.33 -6.05 -3.83
CA PHE A 93 -12.29 -5.53 -4.71
C PHE A 93 -11.20 -6.54 -4.99
N VAL A 94 -10.47 -6.28 -6.07
CA VAL A 94 -9.17 -6.88 -6.39
C VAL A 94 -8.14 -5.78 -6.35
N ALA A 95 -7.01 -6.01 -5.71
CA ALA A 95 -5.97 -4.99 -5.55
C ALA A 95 -4.57 -5.60 -5.70
N GLY A 96 -3.68 -4.88 -6.38
CA GLY A 96 -2.25 -5.20 -6.33
C GLY A 96 -1.68 -4.86 -4.95
N ARG A 97 -1.03 -5.84 -4.34
CA ARG A 97 -0.17 -5.63 -3.17
C ARG A 97 1.25 -5.49 -3.69
N LEU A 98 1.78 -4.30 -3.60
CA LEU A 98 3.07 -3.92 -4.16
C LEU A 98 4.05 -3.66 -3.00
N ASP A 99 4.18 -4.65 -2.12
CA ASP A 99 5.03 -4.65 -0.92
C ASP A 99 6.32 -5.47 -1.15
N GLY A 100 6.56 -5.95 -2.37
CA GLY A 100 7.73 -6.71 -2.75
C GLY A 100 9.04 -5.94 -2.59
N VAL A 101 10.13 -6.67 -2.35
CA VAL A 101 11.49 -6.16 -2.24
C VAL A 101 12.45 -7.17 -2.87
N ASP A 102 13.29 -6.69 -3.79
CA ASP A 102 14.30 -7.53 -4.42
C ASP A 102 15.46 -7.78 -3.44
N ALA A 103 16.04 -8.98 -3.46
CA ALA A 103 17.19 -9.32 -2.62
C ALA A 103 18.37 -8.35 -2.85
N ASP A 104 18.52 -7.84 -4.07
CA ASP A 104 19.56 -6.89 -4.43
C ASP A 104 19.35 -5.47 -3.86
N ASP A 105 18.16 -5.14 -3.40
CA ASP A 105 17.86 -3.85 -2.76
C ASP A 105 18.33 -3.79 -1.29
N PHE A 106 18.56 -4.95 -0.67
CA PHE A 106 19.11 -4.96 0.69
C PHE A 106 20.59 -4.58 0.72
N GLY A 107 20.99 -3.85 1.75
CA GLY A 107 22.38 -3.50 2.02
C GLY A 107 23.19 -4.69 2.54
N ARG A 108 24.31 -4.99 1.86
CA ARG A 108 25.18 -6.12 2.26
C ARG A 108 25.79 -5.92 3.65
N ALA A 109 26.21 -4.72 3.97
CA ALA A 109 26.85 -4.40 5.25
C ALA A 109 25.84 -4.44 6.40
N GLU A 110 24.64 -3.94 6.19
CA GLU A 110 23.53 -3.90 7.15
C GLU A 110 23.04 -5.31 7.46
N LEU A 111 22.82 -6.15 6.44
CA LEU A 111 22.46 -7.55 6.63
C LEU A 111 23.57 -8.35 7.33
N ALA A 112 24.83 -8.13 6.96
CA ALA A 112 25.96 -8.82 7.60
C ALA A 112 26.06 -8.50 9.11
N GLN A 113 25.71 -7.28 9.55
CA GLN A 113 25.60 -6.92 10.96
C GLN A 113 24.51 -7.71 11.70
N ARG A 114 23.50 -8.19 10.96
CA ARG A 114 22.41 -9.03 11.46
C ARG A 114 22.68 -10.53 11.25
N GLY A 115 23.88 -10.89 10.76
CA GLY A 115 24.28 -12.27 10.51
C GLY A 115 23.69 -12.91 9.26
N VAL A 116 23.24 -12.09 8.29
CA VAL A 116 22.65 -12.55 7.03
C VAL A 116 23.57 -12.25 5.87
N ASP A 117 23.84 -13.24 5.02
CA ASP A 117 24.45 -13.03 3.71
C ASP A 117 23.36 -12.77 2.68
N ARG A 118 23.39 -11.59 2.07
CA ARG A 118 22.44 -11.15 1.04
C ARG A 118 22.32 -12.13 -0.13
N ASN A 119 23.42 -12.79 -0.51
CA ASN A 119 23.42 -13.73 -1.65
C ASN A 119 22.61 -15.02 -1.38
N LEU A 120 22.18 -15.24 -0.14
CA LEU A 120 21.37 -16.39 0.25
C LEU A 120 19.87 -16.04 0.32
N LEU A 121 19.52 -14.76 0.15
CA LEU A 121 18.14 -14.29 0.16
C LEU A 121 17.46 -14.51 -1.19
N GLU A 122 16.14 -14.68 -1.13
CA GLU A 122 15.23 -14.64 -2.27
C GLU A 122 14.52 -13.28 -2.33
N ASP A 123 14.01 -12.95 -3.51
CA ASP A 123 13.15 -11.80 -3.68
C ASP A 123 11.81 -12.00 -2.93
N ARG A 124 11.22 -10.92 -2.47
CA ARG A 124 9.83 -10.90 -1.99
C ARG A 124 8.98 -10.30 -3.09
N ASP A 125 8.15 -11.14 -3.69
CA ASP A 125 7.34 -10.75 -4.83
C ASP A 125 6.14 -9.87 -4.43
N ASP A 126 5.69 -9.09 -5.39
CA ASP A 126 4.38 -8.45 -5.33
C ASP A 126 3.28 -9.50 -5.46
N SER A 127 2.09 -9.21 -4.94
CA SER A 127 0.95 -10.12 -4.99
C SER A 127 -0.34 -9.44 -5.44
N VAL A 128 -1.36 -10.23 -5.71
CA VAL A 128 -2.72 -9.75 -5.94
C VAL A 128 -3.61 -10.23 -4.80
N ASP A 129 -4.31 -9.29 -4.20
CA ASP A 129 -5.29 -9.54 -3.16
C ASP A 129 -6.71 -9.49 -3.71
N VAL A 130 -7.57 -10.36 -3.20
CA VAL A 130 -9.04 -10.18 -3.23
C VAL A 130 -9.48 -9.72 -1.85
N GLY A 131 -10.39 -8.76 -1.80
CA GLY A 131 -10.82 -8.21 -0.53
C GLY A 131 -12.28 -7.82 -0.48
N ALA A 132 -12.73 -7.61 0.75
CA ALA A 132 -14.01 -7.00 1.07
C ALA A 132 -13.81 -5.87 2.09
N GLY A 133 -14.66 -4.86 2.03
CA GLY A 133 -14.58 -3.74 2.95
C GLY A 133 -15.93 -3.15 3.28
N ALA A 134 -15.97 -2.51 4.44
CA ALA A 134 -17.11 -1.73 4.91
C ALA A 134 -16.64 -0.34 5.33
N SER A 135 -17.42 0.68 5.01
CA SER A 135 -17.20 2.03 5.51
C SER A 135 -18.46 2.55 6.20
N TRP A 136 -18.28 3.23 7.30
CA TRP A 136 -19.36 3.96 7.97
C TRP A 136 -18.97 5.43 8.09
N LYS A 137 -19.86 6.33 7.64
CA LYS A 137 -19.70 7.78 7.69
C LYS A 137 -20.75 8.39 8.63
N GLY A 138 -20.33 9.31 9.48
CA GLY A 138 -21.21 10.03 10.38
C GLY A 138 -20.64 11.39 10.77
N ALA A 139 -21.37 12.11 11.61
CA ALA A 139 -20.92 13.42 12.12
C ALA A 139 -19.60 13.32 12.92
N ALA A 140 -19.34 12.17 13.51
CA ALA A 140 -18.10 11.90 14.25
C ALA A 140 -16.91 11.47 13.36
N GLY A 141 -17.06 11.42 12.04
CA GLY A 141 -15.99 11.00 11.12
C GLY A 141 -16.35 9.76 10.31
N LYS A 142 -15.35 9.07 9.83
CA LYS A 142 -15.46 7.88 8.98
C LYS A 142 -14.65 6.73 9.57
N LEU A 143 -15.26 5.56 9.63
CA LEU A 143 -14.61 4.30 9.97
C LEU A 143 -14.54 3.42 8.72
N ASP A 144 -13.38 2.88 8.42
CA ASP A 144 -13.12 1.97 7.30
C ASP A 144 -12.56 0.66 7.83
N LEU A 145 -13.18 -0.45 7.43
CA LEU A 145 -12.69 -1.81 7.67
C LEU A 145 -12.44 -2.48 6.33
N ASP A 146 -11.24 -3.03 6.12
CA ASP A 146 -10.86 -3.79 4.93
C ASP A 146 -10.23 -5.12 5.34
N ALA A 147 -10.67 -6.21 4.71
CA ALA A 147 -10.05 -7.52 4.80
C ALA A 147 -9.57 -7.93 3.40
N ARG A 148 -8.35 -8.45 3.31
CA ARG A 148 -7.68 -8.84 2.06
C ARG A 148 -7.03 -10.20 2.24
N VAL A 149 -7.03 -11.00 1.19
CA VAL A 149 -6.34 -12.29 1.12
C VAL A 149 -5.53 -12.34 -0.16
N ASP A 150 -4.30 -12.79 -0.09
CA ASP A 150 -3.46 -13.09 -1.24
C ASP A 150 -4.07 -14.25 -2.03
N VAL A 151 -4.27 -14.05 -3.34
CA VAL A 151 -4.82 -15.08 -4.25
C VAL A 151 -3.81 -15.53 -5.30
N THR A 152 -2.59 -15.02 -5.23
CA THR A 152 -1.49 -15.40 -6.13
C THR A 152 -0.60 -16.49 -5.56
N GLY A 153 -0.76 -16.83 -4.27
CA GLY A 153 0.08 -17.81 -3.58
C GLY A 153 1.48 -17.27 -3.27
N THR A 154 1.65 -15.95 -3.25
CA THR A 154 2.93 -15.33 -2.93
C THR A 154 3.24 -15.45 -1.45
N SER A 155 2.31 -15.00 -0.60
CA SER A 155 2.44 -15.08 0.86
C SER A 155 1.49 -16.09 1.50
N ASP A 156 0.48 -16.57 0.76
CA ASP A 156 -0.65 -17.38 1.26
C ASP A 156 -1.36 -16.73 2.47
N GLY A 157 -1.13 -15.44 2.69
CA GLY A 157 -1.55 -14.72 3.87
C GLY A 157 -2.76 -13.82 3.67
N TYR A 158 -3.21 -13.22 4.77
CA TYR A 158 -4.26 -12.21 4.75
C TYR A 158 -3.91 -11.01 5.64
N SER A 159 -4.60 -9.90 5.41
CA SER A 159 -4.52 -8.72 6.28
C SER A 159 -5.93 -8.15 6.56
N ILE A 160 -6.08 -7.57 7.76
CA ILE A 160 -7.28 -6.84 8.17
C ILE A 160 -6.84 -5.47 8.64
N ALA A 161 -7.45 -4.43 8.09
CA ALA A 161 -7.16 -3.05 8.42
C ALA A 161 -8.40 -2.33 8.95
N LEU A 162 -8.23 -1.57 10.02
CA LEU A 162 -9.25 -0.69 10.57
C LEU A 162 -8.66 0.71 10.65
N ASP A 163 -9.35 1.69 10.05
CA ASP A 163 -8.95 3.08 10.02
C ASP A 163 -10.10 3.99 10.44
N TYR A 164 -9.80 4.95 11.28
CA TYR A 164 -10.68 6.06 11.60
C TYR A 164 -10.12 7.36 11.02
N SER A 165 -10.95 8.15 10.35
CA SER A 165 -10.57 9.41 9.74
C SER A 165 -11.60 10.51 10.01
N TYR A 166 -11.13 11.76 10.08
CA TYR A 166 -11.99 12.92 10.30
C TYR A 166 -11.62 14.06 9.33
N PRO A 167 -12.46 14.38 8.32
CA PRO A 167 -12.18 15.46 7.39
C PRO A 167 -12.38 16.84 8.02
N LEU A 168 -11.36 17.69 7.93
CA LEU A 168 -11.35 19.08 8.40
C LEU A 168 -11.28 20.01 7.18
N THR A 169 -12.36 20.71 6.88
CA THR A 169 -12.42 21.66 5.76
C THR A 169 -11.98 23.06 6.20
N LEU A 170 -10.89 23.55 5.62
CA LEU A 170 -10.29 24.85 5.86
C LEU A 170 -10.35 25.67 4.56
N GLY A 171 -11.43 26.38 4.35
CA GLY A 171 -11.70 27.08 3.10
C GLY A 171 -11.82 26.12 1.92
N ARG A 172 -10.83 26.14 1.01
CA ARG A 172 -10.77 25.23 -0.15
C ARG A 172 -9.94 23.97 0.11
N THR A 173 -9.24 23.93 1.21
CA THR A 173 -8.37 22.81 1.57
C THR A 173 -9.10 21.88 2.52
N THR A 174 -9.05 20.59 2.27
CA THR A 174 -9.48 19.56 3.23
C THR A 174 -8.25 18.84 3.76
N LEU A 175 -8.11 18.78 5.07
CA LEU A 175 -7.16 17.95 5.77
C LEU A 175 -7.92 16.75 6.36
N VAL A 176 -7.36 15.54 6.16
CA VAL A 176 -7.98 14.32 6.69
C VAL A 176 -6.95 13.58 7.56
N PRO A 177 -6.85 13.93 8.85
CA PRO A 177 -6.11 13.08 9.80
C PRO A 177 -6.79 11.72 9.92
N SER A 178 -5.97 10.68 10.01
CA SER A 178 -6.42 9.30 10.17
C SER A 178 -5.51 8.55 11.15
N ILE A 179 -6.13 7.66 11.93
CA ILE A 179 -5.43 6.69 12.77
C ILE A 179 -5.99 5.30 12.49
N GLY A 180 -5.18 4.29 12.61
CA GLY A 180 -5.64 2.92 12.37
C GLY A 180 -4.59 1.88 12.71
N ALA A 181 -4.91 0.65 12.41
CA ALA A 181 -4.00 -0.48 12.54
C ALA A 181 -4.28 -1.51 11.44
N MET A 182 -3.23 -2.22 11.05
CA MET A 182 -3.31 -3.34 10.12
C MET A 182 -2.79 -4.60 10.81
N ARG A 183 -3.60 -5.63 10.85
CA ARG A 183 -3.21 -6.97 11.31
C ARG A 183 -2.75 -7.77 10.11
N LEU A 184 -1.53 -8.28 10.13
CA LEU A 184 -0.99 -9.26 9.20
C LEU A 184 -1.20 -10.65 9.78
N SER A 185 -1.59 -11.63 8.95
CA SER A 185 -1.53 -13.05 9.33
C SER A 185 -0.09 -13.49 9.56
N ALA A 186 0.11 -14.66 10.15
CA ALA A 186 1.44 -15.22 10.33
C ALA A 186 2.13 -15.43 8.98
N ASP A 187 1.43 -16.07 8.02
CA ASP A 187 1.99 -16.38 6.71
C ASP A 187 2.45 -15.09 5.98
N MET A 188 1.62 -14.03 6.01
CA MET A 188 1.99 -12.75 5.40
C MET A 188 3.17 -12.08 6.09
N ALA A 189 3.19 -12.06 7.42
CA ALA A 189 4.29 -11.46 8.16
C ALA A 189 5.58 -12.28 8.03
N ASP A 190 5.48 -13.60 8.02
CA ASP A 190 6.61 -14.51 7.85
C ASP A 190 7.20 -14.41 6.43
N TYR A 191 6.36 -14.20 5.41
CA TYR A 191 6.83 -13.99 4.04
C TYR A 191 7.62 -12.68 3.88
N TYR A 192 7.05 -11.55 4.32
CA TYR A 192 7.68 -10.24 4.09
C TYR A 192 8.79 -9.90 5.10
N TYR A 193 8.69 -10.39 6.33
CA TYR A 193 9.61 -10.04 7.42
C TYR A 193 10.34 -11.23 8.01
N GLY A 194 10.00 -12.45 7.64
CA GLY A 194 10.69 -13.66 8.07
C GLY A 194 11.74 -14.12 7.08
N THR A 195 12.40 -15.23 7.41
CA THR A 195 13.33 -15.95 6.53
C THR A 195 12.61 -17.17 5.92
N LEU A 196 12.72 -17.33 4.60
CA LEU A 196 12.06 -18.40 3.86
C LEU A 196 12.75 -19.74 4.10
N ASP A 197 12.03 -20.85 3.90
CA ASP A 197 12.58 -22.20 4.11
C ASP A 197 13.79 -22.50 3.23
N GLU A 198 13.78 -21.99 1.98
CA GLU A 198 14.90 -22.09 1.04
C GLU A 198 16.13 -21.31 1.51
N GLU A 199 15.91 -20.15 2.15
CA GLU A 199 16.98 -19.32 2.71
C GLU A 199 17.59 -20.00 3.96
N ILE A 200 16.73 -20.57 4.81
CA ILE A 200 17.16 -21.34 5.99
C ILE A 200 17.96 -22.57 5.55
N ALA A 201 17.52 -23.28 4.50
CA ALA A 201 18.23 -24.42 3.94
C ALA A 201 19.63 -24.04 3.39
N ARG A 202 19.82 -22.79 2.98
CA ARG A 202 21.11 -22.23 2.54
C ARG A 202 21.96 -21.67 3.68
N GLY A 203 21.46 -21.68 4.91
CA GLY A 203 22.20 -21.29 6.10
C GLY A 203 21.83 -19.91 6.69
N VAL A 204 20.77 -19.27 6.21
CA VAL A 204 20.23 -18.05 6.81
C VAL A 204 19.61 -18.42 8.17
N ILE A 205 19.78 -17.54 9.16
CA ILE A 205 19.16 -17.73 10.49
C ILE A 205 17.64 -17.78 10.38
N ALA A 206 17.03 -18.80 11.00
CA ALA A 206 15.56 -18.94 10.99
C ALA A 206 14.90 -17.84 11.82
N TYR A 207 13.98 -17.11 11.23
CA TYR A 207 13.16 -16.12 11.90
C TYR A 207 11.72 -16.13 11.37
N ARG A 208 10.76 -16.19 12.29
CA ARG A 208 9.33 -16.20 12.01
C ARG A 208 8.65 -15.21 12.95
N PRO A 209 8.31 -13.98 12.47
CA PRO A 209 7.65 -12.98 13.31
C PRO A 209 6.26 -13.41 13.78
N GLY A 210 5.61 -14.30 13.01
CA GLY A 210 4.22 -14.64 13.25
C GLY A 210 3.29 -13.47 13.00
N ALA A 211 2.02 -13.61 13.40
CA ALA A 211 1.02 -12.59 13.13
C ALA A 211 1.30 -11.28 13.86
N ALA A 212 1.36 -10.16 13.12
CA ALA A 212 1.74 -8.85 13.64
C ALA A 212 0.63 -7.80 13.47
N THR A 213 0.56 -6.82 14.37
CA THR A 213 -0.33 -5.66 14.24
C THR A 213 0.51 -4.40 14.09
N VAL A 214 0.34 -3.70 12.98
CA VAL A 214 1.07 -2.49 12.61
C VAL A 214 0.17 -1.27 12.82
N PRO A 215 0.34 -0.49 13.90
CA PRO A 215 -0.34 0.79 14.09
C PRO A 215 0.11 1.78 13.02
N ARG A 216 -0.81 2.65 12.61
CA ARG A 216 -0.53 3.70 11.64
C ARG A 216 -1.27 4.98 11.92
N ALA A 217 -0.68 6.09 11.50
CA ALA A 217 -1.31 7.41 11.49
C ALA A 217 -1.01 8.09 10.15
N SER A 218 -1.94 8.86 9.62
CA SER A 218 -1.71 9.61 8.40
C SER A 218 -2.40 10.96 8.40
N LEU A 219 -1.91 11.85 7.55
CA LEU A 219 -2.52 13.14 7.25
C LEU A 219 -2.62 13.29 5.75
N THR A 220 -3.84 13.33 5.22
CA THR A 220 -4.10 13.61 3.81
C THR A 220 -4.48 15.08 3.63
N LEU A 221 -3.91 15.70 2.61
CA LEU A 221 -4.21 17.03 2.14
C LEU A 221 -4.85 16.97 0.76
N ILE A 222 -6.00 17.63 0.59
CA ILE A 222 -6.71 17.76 -0.67
C ILE A 222 -6.94 19.25 -0.90
N HIS A 223 -6.30 19.82 -1.92
CA HIS A 223 -6.40 21.23 -2.23
C HIS A 223 -6.81 21.48 -3.69
N PRO A 224 -8.10 21.73 -3.98
CA PRO A 224 -8.54 22.19 -5.30
C PRO A 224 -7.98 23.59 -5.59
N PHE A 225 -7.10 23.73 -6.60
CA PHE A 225 -6.49 25.02 -6.94
C PHE A 225 -7.00 25.63 -8.26
N ALA A 226 -7.63 24.81 -9.11
CA ALA A 226 -8.30 25.27 -10.34
C ALA A 226 -9.60 24.48 -10.55
N LYS A 227 -10.38 24.84 -11.60
CA LYS A 227 -11.75 24.29 -11.82
C LYS A 227 -11.85 22.76 -11.78
N ARG A 228 -10.79 22.05 -12.17
CA ARG A 228 -10.75 20.57 -12.24
C ARG A 228 -9.43 20.00 -11.74
N TRP A 229 -8.56 20.81 -11.15
CA TRP A 229 -7.25 20.39 -10.67
C TRP A 229 -7.21 20.39 -9.16
N ALA A 230 -6.59 19.37 -8.61
CA ALA A 230 -6.30 19.28 -7.18
C ALA A 230 -4.86 18.88 -6.95
N LEU A 231 -4.27 19.46 -5.91
CA LEU A 231 -3.07 18.97 -5.26
C LEU A 231 -3.50 17.97 -4.20
N LEU A 232 -2.87 16.81 -4.22
CA LEU A 232 -3.06 15.74 -3.25
C LEU A 232 -1.75 15.54 -2.49
N GLY A 233 -1.82 15.40 -1.19
CA GLY A 233 -0.70 15.05 -0.33
C GLY A 233 -1.11 14.01 0.68
N ASN A 234 -0.22 13.09 1.04
CA ASN A 234 -0.41 12.19 2.16
C ASN A 234 0.93 11.96 2.84
N LEU A 235 0.96 12.12 4.15
CA LEU A 235 2.05 11.71 5.01
C LEU A 235 1.54 10.57 5.88
N GLU A 236 2.18 9.42 5.80
CA GLU A 236 1.85 8.25 6.60
C GLU A 236 3.03 7.84 7.47
N TYR A 237 2.73 7.50 8.70
CA TYR A 237 3.62 6.92 9.69
C TYR A 237 3.10 5.53 10.07
N ARG A 238 3.97 4.53 10.08
CA ARG A 238 3.69 3.17 10.56
C ARG A 238 4.67 2.82 11.66
N ALA A 239 4.17 2.40 12.81
CA ALA A 239 4.99 1.86 13.88
C ALA A 239 5.18 0.36 13.66
N LEU A 240 6.44 -0.08 13.69
CA LEU A 240 6.78 -1.50 13.58
C LEU A 240 6.67 -2.14 14.98
N PRO A 241 5.88 -3.20 15.17
CA PRO A 241 5.88 -3.96 16.42
C PRO A 241 7.19 -4.74 16.58
N ASP A 242 7.57 -5.06 17.83
CA ASP A 242 8.83 -5.73 18.16
C ASP A 242 9.08 -6.97 17.28
N ALA A 243 8.04 -7.78 17.05
CA ALA A 243 8.14 -8.96 16.20
C ALA A 243 8.58 -8.67 14.76
N LEU A 244 8.37 -7.46 14.24
CA LEU A 244 8.89 -7.07 12.93
C LEU A 244 10.26 -6.38 13.04
N GLN A 245 10.50 -5.61 14.12
CA GLN A 245 11.80 -4.96 14.37
C GLN A 245 12.94 -5.96 14.59
N ASP A 246 12.63 -7.09 15.25
CA ASP A 246 13.62 -8.14 15.55
C ASP A 246 14.01 -8.96 14.32
N SER A 247 13.30 -8.80 13.20
CA SER A 247 13.62 -9.46 11.94
C SER A 247 15.06 -9.15 11.50
N PRO A 248 15.84 -10.17 11.08
CA PRO A 248 17.17 -9.96 10.53
C PRO A 248 17.17 -9.21 9.20
N LEU A 249 16.01 -9.10 8.53
CA LEU A 249 15.82 -8.36 7.28
C LEU A 249 15.49 -6.86 7.52
N VAL A 250 15.15 -6.48 8.76
CA VAL A 250 14.81 -5.11 9.11
C VAL A 250 16.06 -4.37 9.60
N GLU A 251 16.18 -3.10 9.25
CA GLU A 251 17.29 -2.22 9.66
C GLU A 251 17.42 -2.18 11.18
N ALA A 252 18.64 -2.29 11.70
CA ALA A 252 18.89 -2.32 13.13
C ALA A 252 18.39 -1.03 13.82
N GLY A 253 17.52 -1.21 14.83
CA GLY A 253 16.90 -0.09 15.56
C GLY A 253 15.80 0.64 14.82
N LYS A 254 15.32 0.12 13.70
CA LYS A 254 14.20 0.68 12.94
C LYS A 254 12.88 0.30 13.61
N ASP A 255 12.22 1.28 14.19
CA ASP A 255 10.96 1.12 14.90
C ASP A 255 9.74 1.65 14.11
N ARG A 256 9.99 2.21 12.93
CA ARG A 256 8.98 2.88 12.11
C ARG A 256 9.34 2.94 10.64
N SER A 257 8.31 3.19 9.83
CA SER A 257 8.43 3.52 8.41
C SER A 257 7.56 4.74 8.11
N THR A 258 8.03 5.63 7.25
CA THR A 258 7.28 6.81 6.82
C THR A 258 7.16 6.86 5.32
N SER A 259 6.02 7.35 4.82
CA SER A 259 5.83 7.59 3.40
C SER A 259 5.20 8.95 3.15
N LEU A 260 5.68 9.64 2.12
CA LEU A 260 5.14 10.90 1.63
C LEU A 260 4.68 10.71 0.18
N PHE A 261 3.42 10.96 -0.05
CA PHE A 261 2.80 11.03 -1.37
C PHE A 261 2.51 12.50 -1.70
N ILE A 262 2.88 12.94 -2.89
CA ILE A 262 2.49 14.24 -3.43
C ILE A 262 2.06 14.03 -4.87
N GLY A 263 0.83 14.45 -5.22
CA GLY A 263 0.26 14.27 -6.54
C GLY A 263 -0.52 15.48 -7.02
N ILE A 264 -0.61 15.61 -8.34
CA ILE A 264 -1.49 16.55 -9.00
C ILE A 264 -2.46 15.73 -9.84
N SER A 265 -3.76 15.95 -9.64
CA SER A 265 -4.80 15.23 -10.35
C SER A 265 -5.79 16.21 -11.03
N ARG A 266 -6.26 15.82 -12.20
CA ARG A 266 -7.32 16.54 -12.94
C ARG A 266 -8.55 15.67 -13.06
N GLY A 267 -9.69 16.21 -12.65
CA GLY A 267 -11.00 15.61 -12.84
C GLY A 267 -11.59 15.88 -14.23
N PHE A 268 -12.39 14.93 -14.75
CA PHE A 268 -13.05 15.00 -16.05
C PHE A 268 -14.56 14.88 -15.94
#